data_87db587448828117a9fb8daccc6758af
#
_entry.id   87db587448828117a9fb8daccc6758af
#
_cell.length_a   1.000
_cell.length_b   1.000
_cell.length_c   1.000
_cell.angle_alpha   90.00
_cell.angle_beta   90.00
_cell.angle_gamma   90.00
#
_symmetry.space_group_name_H-M   'P 1'
#
loop_
_entity.id
_entity.type
_entity.pdbx_description
1 polymer ?
#
loop_
_entity_poly.entity_id
_entity_poly.type
_entity_poly.pdbx_seq_one_letter_code
_entity_poly.pdbx_strand_id
1 'polypeptide(L)'
;ERWQALLGYMQHLAQMHAVPVDEFRHIRQLSHPPQTPREIALHQSERMYRIGKKTDSIDTIAEFLQTWLRRNVPEHRNEARFIAGDAGQFMSAGTQVLAVMDLEIANIGDTHWDLACFRGRHPLENMGDIPALYRRYEEVSGDRVDLRVVGYYTVAFLQLSGIAARMFMLPEVRGGNWIEGALEYSSIMRRAFEAIAELQGLELDFDLHLPAPVKKEWEDSGLRKLLVDIERLPTSSAFAPWEKRLLSDIPRFLLNYARYRDWFEREAMREISELTGHSHATLAEADKAMFEIIAEDDAARDALIVPIMHRRPLRLGMIL
;
A
#
# COMPACT_ATOMS: atom_id res chain seq x y z
N GLU A 1 -22.15 -4.34 17.61
CA GLU A 1 -22.05 -2.85 17.65
C GLU A 1 -21.22 -2.32 16.47
N ARG A 2 -19.93 -2.70 16.32
CA ARG A 2 -19.04 -2.21 15.24
C ARG A 2 -19.66 -2.31 13.85
N TRP A 3 -20.28 -3.43 13.50
CA TRP A 3 -20.93 -3.63 12.21
C TRP A 3 -22.05 -2.60 11.94
N GLN A 4 -22.89 -2.31 12.95
CA GLN A 4 -23.93 -1.30 12.81
C GLN A 4 -23.34 0.10 12.70
N ALA A 5 -22.24 0.40 13.38
CA ALA A 5 -21.52 1.66 13.23
C ALA A 5 -20.93 1.80 11.81
N LEU A 6 -20.38 0.73 11.23
CA LEU A 6 -19.90 0.72 9.84
C LEU A 6 -21.03 1.00 8.83
N LEU A 7 -22.19 0.39 9.01
CA LEU A 7 -23.38 0.68 8.18
C LEU A 7 -23.85 2.14 8.34
N GLY A 8 -23.78 2.69 9.57
CA GLY A 8 -24.04 4.12 9.84
C GLY A 8 -23.00 5.02 9.19
N TYR A 9 -21.73 4.61 9.19
CA TYR A 9 -20.65 5.36 8.54
C TYR A 9 -20.88 5.52 7.03
N MET A 10 -21.45 4.51 6.34
CA MET A 10 -21.79 4.63 4.92
C MET A 10 -22.77 5.78 4.65
N GLN A 11 -23.67 6.07 5.58
CA GLN A 11 -24.58 7.21 5.47
C GLN A 11 -23.84 8.55 5.61
N HIS A 12 -22.91 8.65 6.57
CA HIS A 12 -22.09 9.87 6.74
C HIS A 12 -21.16 10.08 5.54
N LEU A 13 -20.60 8.99 5.01
CA LEU A 13 -19.76 9.04 3.81
C LEU A 13 -20.56 9.56 2.61
N ALA A 14 -21.79 9.05 2.38
CA ALA A 14 -22.67 9.53 1.34
C ALA A 14 -23.06 11.00 1.51
N GLN A 15 -23.32 11.44 2.74
CA GLN A 15 -23.60 12.86 3.06
C GLN A 15 -22.39 13.74 2.77
N MET A 16 -21.19 13.29 3.11
CA MET A 16 -19.94 14.01 2.82
C MET A 16 -19.72 14.14 1.31
N HIS A 17 -19.91 13.07 0.56
CA HIS A 17 -19.80 13.07 -0.90
C HIS A 17 -20.86 13.95 -1.59
N ALA A 18 -22.00 14.19 -0.95
CA ALA A 18 -23.07 15.03 -1.47
C ALA A 18 -22.80 16.53 -1.28
N VAL A 19 -21.81 16.93 -0.48
CA VAL A 19 -21.46 18.35 -0.28
C VAL A 19 -20.95 18.93 -1.60
N PRO A 20 -21.50 20.05 -2.10
CA PRO A 20 -21.03 20.66 -3.33
C PRO A 20 -19.55 21.04 -3.27
N VAL A 21 -18.79 20.69 -4.30
CA VAL A 21 -17.33 20.95 -4.38
C VAL A 21 -17.01 22.45 -4.23
N ASP A 22 -17.90 23.33 -4.67
CA ASP A 22 -17.73 24.77 -4.58
C ASP A 22 -17.65 25.28 -3.11
N GLU A 23 -18.22 24.56 -2.16
CA GLU A 23 -18.13 24.90 -0.73
C GLU A 23 -16.69 24.81 -0.20
N PHE A 24 -15.82 24.06 -0.88
CA PHE A 24 -14.42 23.87 -0.50
C PHE A 24 -13.44 24.82 -1.18
N ARG A 25 -13.88 25.68 -2.11
CA ARG A 25 -12.99 26.58 -2.89
C ARG A 25 -12.20 27.57 -2.04
N HIS A 26 -12.67 27.89 -0.85
CA HIS A 26 -11.96 28.75 0.11
C HIS A 26 -10.77 28.05 0.76
N ILE A 27 -10.68 26.73 0.69
CA ILE A 27 -9.56 25.93 1.21
C ILE A 27 -8.51 25.84 0.10
N ARG A 28 -7.33 26.40 0.36
CA ARG A 28 -6.26 26.52 -0.64
C ARG A 28 -5.93 25.19 -1.34
N GLN A 29 -5.92 24.06 -0.59
CA GLN A 29 -5.60 22.74 -1.10
C GLN A 29 -6.69 22.17 -2.02
N LEU A 30 -7.93 22.66 -1.90
CA LEU A 30 -9.12 22.17 -2.61
C LEU A 30 -9.65 23.20 -3.62
N SER A 31 -9.01 24.38 -3.75
CA SER A 31 -9.48 25.49 -4.58
C SER A 31 -9.46 25.23 -6.09
N HIS A 32 -8.70 24.20 -6.51
CA HIS A 32 -8.55 23.82 -7.92
C HIS A 32 -8.94 22.34 -8.07
N PRO A 33 -10.23 22.00 -8.11
CA PRO A 33 -10.69 20.64 -8.26
C PRO A 33 -10.28 20.06 -9.62
N PRO A 34 -9.97 18.75 -9.69
CA PRO A 34 -9.71 18.09 -10.96
C PRO A 34 -10.93 18.14 -11.87
N GLN A 35 -10.70 18.28 -13.19
CA GLN A 35 -11.77 18.52 -14.17
C GLN A 35 -11.94 17.37 -15.17
N THR A 36 -10.90 16.56 -15.37
CA THR A 36 -10.94 15.45 -16.33
C THR A 36 -10.92 14.11 -15.61
N PRO A 37 -11.45 13.02 -16.19
CA PRO A 37 -11.36 11.68 -15.61
C PRO A 37 -9.93 11.31 -15.19
N ARG A 38 -8.96 11.66 -16.01
CA ARG A 38 -7.55 11.40 -15.73
C ARG A 38 -7.03 12.18 -14.53
N GLU A 39 -7.36 13.45 -14.40
CA GLU A 39 -7.00 14.24 -13.22
C GLU A 39 -7.68 13.71 -11.97
N ILE A 40 -8.99 13.38 -12.04
CA ILE A 40 -9.76 12.82 -10.92
C ILE A 40 -9.13 11.51 -10.44
N ALA A 41 -8.83 10.61 -11.38
CA ALA A 41 -8.32 9.29 -11.07
C ALA A 41 -6.88 9.30 -10.51
N LEU A 42 -6.03 10.19 -11.01
CA LEU A 42 -4.59 10.17 -10.73
C LEU A 42 -4.13 11.19 -9.68
N HIS A 43 -4.98 12.14 -9.26
CA HIS A 43 -4.58 13.27 -8.41
C HIS A 43 -3.74 12.83 -7.20
N GLN A 44 -4.24 11.90 -6.41
CA GLN A 44 -3.57 11.45 -5.17
C GLN A 44 -2.37 10.54 -5.44
N SER A 45 -2.50 9.58 -6.35
CA SER A 45 -1.41 8.67 -6.70
C SER A 45 -0.22 9.42 -7.31
N GLU A 46 -0.45 10.37 -8.21
CA GLU A 46 0.60 11.23 -8.79
C GLU A 46 1.27 12.13 -7.74
N ARG A 47 0.48 12.65 -6.80
CA ARG A 47 1.01 13.45 -5.68
C ARG A 47 1.97 12.62 -4.84
N MET A 48 1.54 11.43 -4.39
CA MET A 48 2.36 10.55 -3.56
C MET A 48 3.58 10.03 -4.33
N TYR A 49 3.39 9.62 -5.58
CA TYR A 49 4.49 9.19 -6.44
C TYR A 49 5.58 10.27 -6.60
N ARG A 50 5.19 11.54 -6.81
CA ARG A 50 6.16 12.66 -6.87
C ARG A 50 6.90 12.89 -5.55
N ILE A 51 6.23 12.71 -4.42
CA ILE A 51 6.87 12.76 -3.10
C ILE A 51 7.86 11.59 -2.97
N GLY A 52 7.42 10.38 -3.28
CA GLY A 52 8.28 9.19 -3.24
C GLY A 52 9.53 9.31 -4.13
N LYS A 53 9.43 9.92 -5.33
CA LYS A 53 10.61 10.21 -6.18
C LYS A 53 11.59 11.17 -5.51
N LYS A 54 11.11 12.17 -4.77
CA LYS A 54 11.97 13.13 -4.06
C LYS A 54 12.67 12.52 -2.83
N THR A 55 12.09 11.48 -2.24
CA THR A 55 12.60 10.82 -1.04
C THR A 55 13.29 9.49 -1.34
N ASP A 56 13.53 9.18 -2.63
CA ASP A 56 14.09 7.90 -3.09
C ASP A 56 13.32 6.67 -2.57
N SER A 57 11.98 6.82 -2.46
CA SER A 57 11.10 5.77 -1.95
C SER A 57 10.37 4.99 -3.05
N ILE A 58 10.71 5.23 -4.34
CA ILE A 58 10.12 4.54 -5.48
C ILE A 58 11.07 3.42 -5.95
N ASP A 59 10.61 2.19 -5.80
CA ASP A 59 11.22 1.00 -6.38
C ASP A 59 10.47 0.52 -7.64
N THR A 60 10.89 -0.60 -8.20
CA THR A 60 10.27 -1.20 -9.39
C THR A 60 8.79 -1.54 -9.18
N ILE A 61 8.40 -1.89 -7.95
CA ILE A 61 6.99 -2.18 -7.58
C ILE A 61 6.14 -0.92 -7.69
N ALA A 62 6.55 0.15 -7.00
CA ALA A 62 5.82 1.42 -7.01
C ALA A 62 5.81 2.06 -8.42
N GLU A 63 6.91 1.91 -9.18
CA GLU A 63 6.99 2.37 -10.58
C GLU A 63 5.99 1.65 -11.47
N PHE A 64 5.91 0.31 -11.39
CA PHE A 64 4.96 -0.46 -12.17
C PHE A 64 3.51 -0.08 -11.83
N LEU A 65 3.18 0.00 -10.54
CA LEU A 65 1.83 0.37 -10.10
C LEU A 65 1.43 1.75 -10.62
N GLN A 66 2.34 2.74 -10.60
CA GLN A 66 2.06 4.07 -11.15
C GLN A 66 1.87 4.05 -12.66
N THR A 67 2.69 3.30 -13.41
CA THR A 67 2.56 3.13 -14.85
C THR A 67 1.24 2.45 -15.20
N TRP A 68 0.89 1.39 -14.49
CA TRP A 68 -0.38 0.68 -14.66
C TRP A 68 -1.59 1.60 -14.39
N LEU A 69 -1.57 2.38 -13.31
CA LEU A 69 -2.64 3.34 -12.97
C LEU A 69 -2.84 4.39 -14.07
N ARG A 70 -1.75 4.93 -14.62
CA ARG A 70 -1.81 5.90 -15.72
C ARG A 70 -2.45 5.35 -16.98
N ARG A 71 -2.27 4.07 -17.24
CA ARG A 71 -2.77 3.38 -18.43
C ARG A 71 -4.23 2.93 -18.30
N ASN A 72 -4.68 2.65 -17.08
CA ASN A 72 -5.98 2.04 -16.81
C ASN A 72 -7.02 3.01 -16.19
N VAL A 73 -6.87 4.32 -16.44
CA VAL A 73 -7.80 5.34 -15.92
C VAL A 73 -9.25 4.99 -16.30
N PRO A 74 -10.21 5.03 -15.34
CA PRO A 74 -11.63 4.83 -15.63
C PRO A 74 -12.23 6.06 -16.32
N GLU A 75 -12.06 6.19 -17.62
CA GLU A 75 -12.40 7.38 -18.44
C GLU A 75 -13.88 7.77 -18.39
N HIS A 76 -14.78 6.87 -17.99
CA HIS A 76 -16.19 7.18 -17.80
C HIS A 76 -16.51 7.88 -16.47
N ARG A 77 -15.53 8.00 -15.57
CA ARG A 77 -15.69 8.65 -14.26
C ARG A 77 -15.27 10.11 -14.35
N ASN A 78 -16.23 10.98 -14.56
CA ASN A 78 -16.02 12.41 -14.81
C ASN A 78 -16.58 13.34 -13.72
N GLU A 79 -17.09 12.79 -12.62
CA GLU A 79 -17.59 13.55 -11.49
C GLU A 79 -16.61 13.51 -10.32
N ALA A 80 -16.16 14.69 -9.91
CA ALA A 80 -15.35 14.86 -8.72
C ALA A 80 -16.21 15.27 -7.54
N ARG A 81 -15.98 14.66 -6.38
CA ARG A 81 -16.64 14.91 -5.11
C ARG A 81 -15.61 15.14 -4.01
N PHE A 82 -16.02 15.72 -2.88
CA PHE A 82 -15.17 15.73 -1.70
C PHE A 82 -15.10 14.34 -1.10
N ILE A 83 -13.90 13.79 -0.95
CA ILE A 83 -13.64 12.45 -0.42
C ILE A 83 -12.72 12.51 0.80
N ALA A 84 -12.87 11.55 1.72
CA ALA A 84 -12.03 11.42 2.91
C ALA A 84 -10.57 11.09 2.54
N GLY A 85 -10.36 10.33 1.46
CA GLY A 85 -9.04 9.91 1.00
C GLY A 85 -8.50 8.68 1.77
N ASP A 86 -8.85 8.55 3.06
CA ASP A 86 -8.56 7.39 3.91
C ASP A 86 -9.80 6.96 4.69
N ALA A 87 -10.89 6.66 3.97
CA ALA A 87 -12.16 6.31 4.55
C ALA A 87 -12.13 5.04 5.39
N GLY A 88 -13.01 4.99 6.41
CA GLY A 88 -13.10 3.88 7.35
C GLY A 88 -12.66 4.25 8.77
N GLN A 89 -12.18 5.46 8.97
CA GLN A 89 -11.74 5.98 10.26
C GLN A 89 -12.83 6.89 10.88
N PHE A 90 -13.36 6.48 12.02
CA PHE A 90 -14.42 7.23 12.71
C PHE A 90 -14.46 6.94 14.20
N MET A 91 -15.04 7.87 14.96
CA MET A 91 -15.41 7.65 16.35
C MET A 91 -16.86 7.22 16.44
N SER A 92 -17.15 6.27 17.33
CA SER A 92 -18.53 5.85 17.62
C SER A 92 -18.80 5.69 19.11
N ALA A 93 -20.06 5.91 19.50
CA ALA A 93 -20.59 5.50 20.79
C ALA A 93 -21.61 4.38 20.55
N GLY A 94 -21.24 3.16 20.89
CA GLY A 94 -22.02 1.97 20.55
C GLY A 94 -22.18 1.82 19.02
N THR A 95 -23.42 1.95 18.53
CA THR A 95 -23.74 1.85 17.10
C THR A 95 -23.76 3.20 16.38
N GLN A 96 -23.69 4.31 17.11
CA GLN A 96 -23.80 5.66 16.56
C GLN A 96 -22.41 6.20 16.19
N VAL A 97 -22.21 6.60 14.94
CA VAL A 97 -21.04 7.34 14.49
C VAL A 97 -21.14 8.78 15.00
N LEU A 98 -20.11 9.25 15.67
CA LEU A 98 -20.02 10.59 16.24
C LEU A 98 -19.22 11.56 15.38
N ALA A 99 -18.14 11.07 14.76
CA ALA A 99 -17.25 11.89 13.93
C ALA A 99 -16.51 11.02 12.90
N VAL A 100 -16.32 11.58 11.70
CA VAL A 100 -15.32 11.10 10.73
C VAL A 100 -13.98 11.65 11.16
N MET A 101 -12.94 10.82 11.07
CA MET A 101 -11.59 11.16 11.51
C MET A 101 -10.59 11.06 10.37
N ASP A 102 -9.39 11.58 10.61
CA ASP A 102 -8.20 11.36 9.78
C ASP A 102 -8.37 11.89 8.35
N LEU A 103 -8.73 13.17 8.25
CA LEU A 103 -9.00 13.84 6.97
C LEU A 103 -7.78 14.57 6.39
N GLU A 104 -6.55 14.26 6.82
CA GLU A 104 -5.33 14.96 6.37
C GLU A 104 -5.00 14.71 4.90
N ILE A 105 -5.52 13.62 4.32
CA ILE A 105 -5.42 13.35 2.88
C ILE A 105 -6.74 13.54 2.13
N ALA A 106 -7.76 14.11 2.81
CA ALA A 106 -9.01 14.45 2.15
C ALA A 106 -8.78 15.36 0.94
N ASN A 107 -9.54 15.15 -0.11
CA ASN A 107 -9.35 15.88 -1.36
C ASN A 107 -10.63 15.87 -2.23
N ILE A 108 -10.54 16.46 -3.42
CA ILE A 108 -11.59 16.34 -4.43
C ILE A 108 -11.19 15.22 -5.40
N GLY A 109 -12.01 14.16 -5.47
CA GLY A 109 -11.74 12.96 -6.25
C GLY A 109 -13.00 12.15 -6.56
N ASP A 110 -12.82 10.90 -6.97
CA ASP A 110 -13.92 9.95 -7.20
C ASP A 110 -14.32 9.27 -5.89
N THR A 111 -15.61 9.17 -5.62
CA THR A 111 -16.19 8.51 -4.44
C THR A 111 -15.77 7.04 -4.28
N HIS A 112 -15.46 6.37 -5.39
CA HIS A 112 -14.98 4.98 -5.38
C HIS A 112 -13.60 4.82 -4.75
N TRP A 113 -12.80 5.90 -4.65
CA TRP A 113 -11.58 5.90 -3.85
C TRP A 113 -11.88 5.57 -2.39
N ASP A 114 -12.85 6.26 -1.77
CA ASP A 114 -13.23 6.02 -0.39
C ASP A 114 -13.81 4.62 -0.17
N LEU A 115 -14.56 4.10 -1.14
CA LEU A 115 -15.04 2.72 -1.10
C LEU A 115 -13.90 1.69 -1.21
N ALA A 116 -12.86 1.99 -1.99
CA ALA A 116 -11.67 1.16 -2.11
C ALA A 116 -10.85 1.11 -0.81
N CYS A 117 -10.88 2.18 0.02
CA CYS A 117 -10.21 2.19 1.31
C CYS A 117 -10.71 1.06 2.22
N PHE A 118 -12.02 0.74 2.23
CA PHE A 118 -12.55 -0.39 3.01
C PHE A 118 -11.91 -1.71 2.60
N ARG A 119 -11.73 -1.92 1.30
CA ARG A 119 -11.08 -3.10 0.75
C ARG A 119 -9.58 -3.13 1.11
N GLY A 120 -8.92 -1.99 1.02
CA GLY A 120 -7.52 -1.84 1.40
C GLY A 120 -7.26 -2.11 2.89
N ARG A 121 -8.18 -1.68 3.76
CA ARG A 121 -8.08 -1.83 5.23
C ARG A 121 -8.52 -3.20 5.74
N HIS A 122 -9.44 -3.88 5.05
CA HIS A 122 -10.09 -5.10 5.55
C HIS A 122 -9.15 -6.14 6.15
N PRO A 123 -8.00 -6.47 5.56
CA PRO A 123 -7.10 -7.47 6.13
C PRO A 123 -6.49 -7.08 7.48
N LEU A 124 -6.39 -5.78 7.76
CA LEU A 124 -5.80 -5.26 9.00
C LEU A 124 -6.86 -4.97 10.05
N GLU A 125 -8.03 -4.46 9.64
CA GLU A 125 -9.03 -3.90 10.55
C GLU A 125 -10.37 -4.65 10.58
N ASN A 126 -10.54 -5.72 9.82
CA ASN A 126 -11.79 -6.47 9.68
C ASN A 126 -13.01 -5.55 9.44
N MET A 127 -13.15 -5.07 8.20
CA MET A 127 -14.27 -4.19 7.80
C MET A 127 -15.61 -4.92 7.62
N GLY A 128 -15.70 -6.20 7.97
CA GLY A 128 -16.92 -7.00 7.87
C GLY A 128 -17.28 -7.40 6.44
N ASP A 129 -18.57 -7.46 6.12
CA ASP A 129 -19.08 -7.77 4.77
C ASP A 129 -18.99 -6.55 3.87
N ILE A 130 -17.88 -6.41 3.13
CA ILE A 130 -17.64 -5.29 2.21
C ILE A 130 -18.71 -5.16 1.12
N PRO A 131 -19.17 -6.24 0.45
CA PRO A 131 -20.31 -6.17 -0.46
C PRO A 131 -21.57 -5.58 0.17
N ALA A 132 -21.84 -5.87 1.45
CA ALA A 132 -23.00 -5.27 2.15
C ALA A 132 -22.77 -3.79 2.47
N LEU A 133 -21.53 -3.35 2.74
CA LEU A 133 -21.22 -1.92 2.87
C LEU A 133 -21.46 -1.17 1.56
N TYR A 134 -21.06 -1.75 0.42
CA TYR A 134 -21.29 -1.15 -0.90
C TYR A 134 -22.78 -1.05 -1.22
N ARG A 135 -23.56 -2.11 -0.97
CA ARG A 135 -25.04 -2.03 -1.10
C ARG A 135 -25.64 -0.96 -0.22
N ARG A 136 -25.17 -0.85 1.03
CA ARG A 136 -25.62 0.21 1.93
C ARG A 136 -25.27 1.60 1.43
N TYR A 137 -24.09 1.78 0.86
CA TYR A 137 -23.70 3.04 0.23
C TYR A 137 -24.61 3.38 -0.95
N GLU A 138 -24.91 2.44 -1.86
CA GLU A 138 -25.85 2.62 -2.96
C GLU A 138 -27.24 3.05 -2.48
N GLU A 139 -27.76 2.40 -1.43
CA GLU A 139 -29.07 2.71 -0.84
C GLU A 139 -29.15 4.15 -0.32
N VAL A 140 -28.09 4.66 0.30
CA VAL A 140 -28.12 5.96 0.98
C VAL A 140 -27.64 7.12 0.09
N SER A 141 -26.79 6.86 -0.88
CA SER A 141 -26.29 7.86 -1.83
C SER A 141 -27.14 7.97 -3.08
N GLY A 142 -27.80 6.89 -3.48
CA GLY A 142 -28.44 6.76 -4.78
C GLY A 142 -27.46 6.49 -5.94
N ASP A 143 -26.16 6.49 -5.68
CA ASP A 143 -25.12 6.24 -6.68
C ASP A 143 -24.82 4.73 -6.78
N ARG A 144 -24.62 4.24 -7.99
CA ARG A 144 -24.25 2.85 -8.21
C ARG A 144 -22.75 2.62 -8.01
N VAL A 145 -22.39 1.57 -7.31
CA VAL A 145 -21.00 1.16 -7.10
C VAL A 145 -20.50 0.31 -8.27
N ASP A 146 -19.51 0.82 -9.00
CA ASP A 146 -18.79 0.09 -10.02
C ASP A 146 -17.59 -0.64 -9.41
N LEU A 147 -17.69 -1.98 -9.29
CA LEU A 147 -16.66 -2.80 -8.68
C LEU A 147 -15.33 -2.79 -9.43
N ARG A 148 -15.34 -2.55 -10.75
CA ARG A 148 -14.10 -2.41 -11.53
C ARG A 148 -13.38 -1.11 -11.16
N VAL A 149 -14.15 -0.02 -10.98
CA VAL A 149 -13.62 1.27 -10.53
C VAL A 149 -13.12 1.18 -9.10
N VAL A 150 -13.85 0.49 -8.20
CA VAL A 150 -13.34 0.19 -6.84
C VAL A 150 -12.04 -0.60 -6.90
N GLY A 151 -11.93 -1.60 -7.80
CA GLY A 151 -10.69 -2.34 -8.01
C GLY A 151 -9.52 -1.45 -8.42
N TYR A 152 -9.74 -0.56 -9.39
CA TYR A 152 -8.75 0.43 -9.82
C TYR A 152 -8.28 1.31 -8.64
N TYR A 153 -9.21 1.87 -7.87
CA TYR A 153 -8.85 2.70 -6.72
C TYR A 153 -8.28 1.88 -5.55
N THR A 154 -8.55 0.58 -5.46
CA THR A 154 -7.84 -0.30 -4.53
C THR A 154 -6.35 -0.33 -4.85
N VAL A 155 -5.98 -0.46 -6.13
CA VAL A 155 -4.57 -0.38 -6.55
C VAL A 155 -3.98 0.99 -6.21
N ALA A 156 -4.70 2.08 -6.50
CA ALA A 156 -4.23 3.45 -6.26
C ALA A 156 -4.04 3.75 -4.75
N PHE A 157 -4.97 3.34 -3.91
CA PHE A 157 -4.89 3.50 -2.45
C PHE A 157 -3.74 2.67 -1.86
N LEU A 158 -3.59 1.40 -2.29
CA LEU A 158 -2.52 0.54 -1.82
C LEU A 158 -1.14 1.02 -2.31
N GLN A 159 -1.02 1.52 -3.53
CA GLN A 159 0.22 2.13 -4.03
C GLN A 159 0.60 3.37 -3.18
N LEU A 160 -0.36 4.26 -2.91
CA LEU A 160 -0.15 5.43 -2.05
C LEU A 160 0.33 5.01 -0.66
N SER A 161 -0.37 4.07 -0.03
CA SER A 161 -0.07 3.58 1.32
C SER A 161 1.28 2.86 1.39
N GLY A 162 1.64 2.08 0.36
CA GLY A 162 2.94 1.41 0.30
C GLY A 162 4.11 2.37 0.13
N ILE A 163 3.97 3.44 -0.67
CA ILE A 163 4.98 4.50 -0.77
C ILE A 163 5.12 5.20 0.59
N ALA A 164 4.00 5.51 1.28
CA ALA A 164 4.02 6.10 2.61
C ALA A 164 4.72 5.20 3.62
N ALA A 165 4.44 3.89 3.64
CA ALA A 165 5.11 2.92 4.51
C ALA A 165 6.64 2.93 4.30
N ARG A 166 7.12 3.01 3.06
CA ARG A 166 8.56 3.17 2.79
C ARG A 166 9.13 4.48 3.32
N MET A 167 8.38 5.57 3.24
CA MET A 167 8.82 6.86 3.77
C MET A 167 8.97 6.82 5.29
N PHE A 168 8.11 6.07 6.02
CA PHE A 168 8.26 5.86 7.47
C PHE A 168 9.52 5.06 7.85
N MET A 169 10.10 4.32 6.91
CA MET A 169 11.34 3.55 7.12
C MET A 169 12.61 4.38 6.89
N LEU A 170 12.50 5.64 6.44
CA LEU A 170 13.66 6.50 6.19
C LEU A 170 14.41 6.82 7.50
N PRO A 171 15.75 6.88 7.47
CA PRO A 171 16.58 7.10 8.67
C PRO A 171 16.28 8.42 9.40
N GLU A 172 15.78 9.42 8.69
CA GLU A 172 15.46 10.75 9.22
C GLU A 172 14.15 10.77 10.02
N VAL A 173 13.30 9.76 9.88
CA VAL A 173 11.99 9.68 10.55
C VAL A 173 12.18 9.17 11.97
N ARG A 174 12.13 10.10 12.93
CA ARG A 174 12.27 9.78 14.35
C ARG A 174 11.03 9.08 14.90
N GLY A 175 11.24 8.03 15.70
CA GLY A 175 10.17 7.31 16.40
C GLY A 175 9.33 6.42 15.48
N GLY A 176 9.70 6.26 14.20
CA GLY A 176 9.07 5.33 13.29
C GLY A 176 9.36 3.88 13.69
N ASN A 177 8.34 3.02 13.57
CA ASN A 177 8.54 1.58 13.70
C ASN A 177 8.96 1.01 12.34
N TRP A 178 10.27 0.85 12.15
CA TRP A 178 10.83 0.39 10.88
C TRP A 178 10.29 -0.98 10.44
N ILE A 179 10.15 -1.92 11.40
CA ILE A 179 9.61 -3.28 11.11
C ILE A 179 8.14 -3.22 10.73
N GLU A 180 7.35 -2.41 11.40
CA GLU A 180 5.94 -2.20 11.04
C GLU A 180 5.81 -1.63 9.63
N GLY A 181 6.62 -0.62 9.30
CA GLY A 181 6.70 -0.07 7.95
C GLY A 181 7.06 -1.14 6.90
N ALA A 182 8.01 -2.03 7.19
CA ALA A 182 8.40 -3.12 6.30
C ALA A 182 7.30 -4.18 6.13
N LEU A 183 6.60 -4.55 7.22
CA LEU A 183 5.46 -5.48 7.19
C LEU A 183 4.29 -4.89 6.40
N GLU A 184 3.95 -3.62 6.67
CA GLU A 184 2.91 -2.91 5.93
C GLU A 184 3.25 -2.80 4.45
N TYR A 185 4.46 -2.36 4.12
CA TYR A 185 4.93 -2.29 2.73
C TYR A 185 4.77 -3.64 2.01
N SER A 186 5.27 -4.71 2.60
CA SER A 186 5.18 -6.06 2.04
C SER A 186 3.72 -6.48 1.79
N SER A 187 2.87 -6.35 2.81
CA SER A 187 1.46 -6.72 2.74
C SER A 187 0.68 -5.86 1.74
N ILE A 188 0.87 -4.54 1.79
CA ILE A 188 0.14 -3.56 0.99
C ILE A 188 0.49 -3.72 -0.50
N MET A 189 1.80 -3.78 -0.82
CA MET A 189 2.23 -3.89 -2.22
C MET A 189 1.84 -5.23 -2.84
N ARG A 190 1.91 -6.34 -2.09
CA ARG A 190 1.41 -7.64 -2.53
C ARG A 190 -0.06 -7.55 -2.95
N ARG A 191 -0.91 -6.97 -2.11
CA ARG A 191 -2.36 -6.85 -2.36
C ARG A 191 -2.70 -5.91 -3.52
N ALA A 192 -1.85 -4.93 -3.81
CA ALA A 192 -2.04 -4.10 -5.01
C ALA A 192 -1.96 -4.95 -6.29
N PHE A 193 -1.03 -5.91 -6.35
CA PHE A 193 -0.95 -6.86 -7.48
C PHE A 193 -2.11 -7.86 -7.50
N GLU A 194 -2.60 -8.29 -6.34
CA GLU A 194 -3.81 -9.12 -6.25
C GLU A 194 -5.03 -8.40 -6.83
N ALA A 195 -5.16 -7.08 -6.55
CA ALA A 195 -6.24 -6.28 -7.14
C ALA A 195 -6.10 -6.12 -8.66
N ILE A 196 -4.87 -5.97 -9.18
CA ILE A 196 -4.62 -5.96 -10.63
C ILE A 196 -4.97 -7.32 -11.25
N ALA A 197 -4.51 -8.41 -10.62
CA ALA A 197 -4.77 -9.76 -11.12
C ALA A 197 -6.27 -10.06 -11.19
N GLU A 198 -7.04 -9.66 -10.17
CA GLU A 198 -8.50 -9.76 -10.18
C GLU A 198 -9.13 -8.97 -11.33
N LEU A 199 -8.70 -7.73 -11.57
CA LEU A 199 -9.21 -6.90 -12.66
C LEU A 199 -8.91 -7.45 -14.05
N GLN A 200 -7.78 -8.14 -14.21
CA GLN A 200 -7.29 -8.71 -15.47
C GLN A 200 -7.59 -10.20 -15.62
N GLY A 201 -8.13 -10.86 -14.59
CA GLY A 201 -8.39 -12.30 -14.59
C GLY A 201 -7.12 -13.15 -14.61
N LEU A 202 -6.04 -12.69 -13.96
CA LEU A 202 -4.77 -13.41 -13.86
C LEU A 202 -4.76 -14.32 -12.63
N GLU A 203 -4.18 -15.50 -12.76
CA GLU A 203 -3.89 -16.38 -11.64
C GLU A 203 -2.55 -16.01 -11.00
N LEU A 204 -2.52 -15.99 -9.66
CA LEU A 204 -1.32 -15.73 -8.88
C LEU A 204 -0.94 -16.97 -8.08
N ASP A 205 0.36 -17.24 -8.01
CA ASP A 205 0.92 -18.29 -7.17
C ASP A 205 1.25 -17.75 -5.78
N PHE A 206 0.61 -18.31 -4.75
CA PHE A 206 0.83 -18.01 -3.34
C PHE A 206 1.66 -19.08 -2.64
N ASP A 207 1.93 -20.22 -3.29
CA ASP A 207 2.61 -21.37 -2.69
C ASP A 207 4.13 -21.23 -2.84
N LEU A 208 4.71 -20.31 -2.06
CA LEU A 208 6.14 -20.11 -1.98
C LEU A 208 6.74 -20.88 -0.81
N HIS A 209 7.79 -21.64 -1.08
CA HIS A 209 8.48 -22.42 -0.07
C HIS A 209 9.75 -21.73 0.40
N LEU A 210 9.81 -21.45 1.70
CA LEU A 210 11.01 -20.93 2.33
C LEU A 210 12.05 -22.08 2.41
N PRO A 211 13.27 -21.91 1.87
CA PRO A 211 14.28 -22.95 1.93
C PRO A 211 14.84 -23.12 3.34
N ALA A 212 15.69 -24.13 3.56
CA ALA A 212 16.44 -24.23 4.80
C ALA A 212 17.33 -22.98 4.99
N PRO A 213 17.38 -22.41 6.21
CA PRO A 213 18.16 -21.21 6.48
C PRO A 213 19.67 -21.47 6.33
N VAL A 214 20.37 -20.55 5.68
CA VAL A 214 21.83 -20.59 5.58
C VAL A 214 22.42 -19.89 6.79
N LYS A 215 23.31 -20.58 7.53
CA LYS A 215 24.02 -19.98 8.66
C LYS A 215 25.06 -18.98 8.16
N LYS A 216 24.99 -17.75 8.64
CA LYS A 216 25.96 -16.68 8.38
C LYS A 216 26.68 -16.36 9.70
N GLU A 217 27.88 -16.95 9.89
CA GLU A 217 28.54 -17.01 11.20
C GLU A 217 28.82 -15.61 11.81
N TRP A 218 29.35 -14.69 11.02
CA TRP A 218 29.68 -13.34 11.49
C TRP A 218 28.44 -12.47 11.71
N GLU A 219 27.49 -12.47 10.77
CA GLU A 219 26.23 -11.75 10.90
C GLU A 219 25.41 -12.29 12.08
N ASP A 220 25.26 -13.61 12.22
CA ASP A 220 24.56 -14.23 13.35
C ASP A 220 25.20 -13.82 14.67
N SER A 221 26.54 -13.89 14.79
CA SER A 221 27.26 -13.55 16.01
C SER A 221 27.12 -12.05 16.38
N GLY A 222 27.35 -11.17 15.42
CA GLY A 222 27.29 -9.72 15.61
C GLY A 222 25.89 -9.22 15.96
N LEU A 223 24.87 -9.67 15.23
CA LEU A 223 23.49 -9.27 15.46
C LEU A 223 22.93 -9.82 16.78
N ARG A 224 23.30 -11.06 17.19
CA ARG A 224 22.94 -11.59 18.49
C ARG A 224 23.62 -10.81 19.63
N LYS A 225 24.87 -10.40 19.44
CA LYS A 225 25.55 -9.55 20.41
C LYS A 225 24.84 -8.20 20.56
N LEU A 226 24.44 -7.58 19.44
CA LEU A 226 23.69 -6.32 19.47
C LEU A 226 22.36 -6.47 20.21
N LEU A 227 21.60 -7.56 19.98
CA LEU A 227 20.36 -7.84 20.71
C LEU A 227 20.57 -7.91 22.20
N VAL A 228 21.61 -8.63 22.66
CA VAL A 228 21.94 -8.73 24.09
C VAL A 228 22.32 -7.37 24.67
N ASP A 229 23.06 -6.55 23.92
CA ASP A 229 23.46 -5.21 24.40
C ASP A 229 22.27 -4.26 24.47
N ILE A 230 21.35 -4.27 23.50
CA ILE A 230 20.11 -3.50 23.54
C ILE A 230 19.29 -3.88 24.79
N GLU A 231 19.17 -5.18 25.09
CA GLU A 231 18.43 -5.63 26.28
C GLU A 231 19.03 -5.09 27.59
N ARG A 232 20.33 -4.90 27.63
CA ARG A 232 21.06 -4.40 28.82
C ARG A 232 21.05 -2.89 28.97
N LEU A 233 20.58 -2.13 27.95
CA LEU A 233 20.48 -0.69 28.08
C LEU A 233 19.58 -0.31 29.26
N PRO A 234 19.98 0.67 30.11
CA PRO A 234 19.15 1.11 31.22
C PRO A 234 17.85 1.73 30.69
N THR A 235 16.76 1.53 31.43
CA THR A 235 15.45 2.10 31.14
C THR A 235 15.21 3.26 32.11
N SER A 236 15.17 4.49 31.60
CA SER A 236 15.01 5.71 32.40
C SER A 236 13.60 6.34 32.29
N SER A 237 12.74 5.82 31.44
CA SER A 237 11.38 6.34 31.21
C SER A 237 10.37 5.22 31.10
N ALA A 238 9.07 5.55 31.21
CA ALA A 238 7.97 4.62 30.99
C ALA A 238 7.91 4.10 29.54
N PHE A 239 8.46 4.83 28.58
CA PHE A 239 8.52 4.48 27.15
C PHE A 239 9.73 3.64 26.77
N ALA A 240 10.79 3.62 27.59
CA ALA A 240 12.04 2.92 27.27
C ALA A 240 11.87 1.42 26.96
N PRO A 241 10.98 0.63 27.60
CA PRO A 241 10.74 -0.76 27.20
C PRO A 241 10.19 -0.89 25.78
N TRP A 242 9.34 0.03 25.35
CA TRP A 242 8.79 0.07 24.00
C TRP A 242 9.86 0.43 22.97
N GLU A 243 10.65 1.50 23.23
CA GLU A 243 11.78 1.89 22.37
C GLU A 243 12.82 0.78 22.22
N LYS A 244 13.16 0.07 23.31
CA LYS A 244 14.07 -1.09 23.26
C LYS A 244 13.54 -2.20 22.37
N ARG A 245 12.24 -2.46 22.40
CA ARG A 245 11.61 -3.47 21.53
C ARG A 245 11.75 -3.06 20.07
N LEU A 246 11.41 -1.81 19.70
CA LEU A 246 11.58 -1.32 18.33
C LEU A 246 13.02 -1.45 17.85
N LEU A 247 14.00 -1.07 18.69
CA LEU A 247 15.42 -1.23 18.39
C LEU A 247 15.83 -2.69 18.22
N SER A 248 15.22 -3.62 18.99
CA SER A 248 15.53 -5.06 18.91
C SER A 248 14.94 -5.73 17.67
N ASP A 249 13.83 -5.23 17.14
CA ASP A 249 13.15 -5.85 16.02
C ASP A 249 13.95 -5.72 14.72
N ILE A 250 14.70 -4.62 14.54
CA ILE A 250 15.57 -4.44 13.37
C ILE A 250 16.66 -5.52 13.29
N PRO A 251 17.51 -5.75 14.31
CA PRO A 251 18.51 -6.81 14.24
C PRO A 251 17.92 -8.22 14.19
N ARG A 252 16.70 -8.46 14.71
CA ARG A 252 15.98 -9.74 14.52
C ARG A 252 15.65 -9.96 13.06
N PHE A 253 15.09 -8.95 12.40
CA PHE A 253 14.85 -9.00 10.97
C PHE A 253 16.14 -9.24 10.18
N LEU A 254 17.20 -8.48 10.48
CA LEU A 254 18.48 -8.62 9.79
C LEU A 254 19.11 -10.02 9.96
N LEU A 255 18.89 -10.69 11.10
CA LEU A 255 19.26 -12.09 11.31
C LEU A 255 18.51 -13.03 10.34
N ASN A 256 17.21 -12.84 10.17
CA ASN A 256 16.44 -13.63 9.21
C ASN A 256 16.82 -13.28 7.78
N TYR A 257 16.92 -12.00 7.45
CA TYR A 257 17.30 -11.55 6.13
C TYR A 257 18.67 -12.12 5.71
N ALA A 258 19.68 -12.07 6.58
CA ALA A 258 21.00 -12.63 6.29
C ALA A 258 20.96 -14.12 5.93
N ARG A 259 20.06 -14.91 6.54
CA ARG A 259 19.89 -16.36 6.30
C ARG A 259 19.21 -16.69 4.98
N TYR A 260 18.32 -15.82 4.52
CA TYR A 260 17.48 -16.06 3.35
C TYR A 260 17.80 -15.13 2.16
N ARG A 261 18.72 -14.18 2.34
CA ARG A 261 19.05 -13.17 1.34
C ARG A 261 19.46 -13.80 0.00
N ASP A 262 20.34 -14.80 0.02
CA ASP A 262 20.82 -15.45 -1.20
C ASP A 262 19.67 -16.14 -1.97
N TRP A 263 18.65 -16.65 -1.26
CA TRP A 263 17.44 -17.18 -1.87
C TRP A 263 16.57 -16.06 -2.42
N PHE A 264 16.30 -15.04 -1.63
CA PHE A 264 15.46 -13.92 -2.01
C PHE A 264 15.97 -13.22 -3.28
N GLU A 265 17.27 -12.89 -3.30
CA GLU A 265 17.91 -12.21 -4.43
C GLU A 265 17.96 -13.12 -5.67
N ARG A 266 18.33 -14.40 -5.51
CA ARG A 266 18.40 -15.36 -6.61
C ARG A 266 17.06 -15.59 -7.29
N GLU A 267 15.98 -15.76 -6.53
CA GLU A 267 14.65 -15.95 -7.10
C GLU A 267 14.17 -14.71 -7.85
N ALA A 268 14.41 -13.51 -7.30
CA ALA A 268 14.07 -12.26 -7.98
C ALA A 268 14.86 -12.10 -9.29
N MET A 269 16.18 -12.35 -9.26
CA MET A 269 17.03 -12.30 -10.46
C MET A 269 16.63 -13.34 -11.50
N ARG A 270 16.29 -14.58 -11.08
CA ARG A 270 15.85 -15.64 -11.99
C ARG A 270 14.59 -15.23 -12.76
N GLU A 271 13.56 -14.76 -12.03
CA GLU A 271 12.29 -14.35 -12.64
C GLU A 271 12.46 -13.17 -13.61
N ILE A 272 13.29 -12.18 -13.24
CA ILE A 272 13.57 -11.05 -14.12
C ILE A 272 14.41 -11.49 -15.33
N SER A 273 15.37 -12.42 -15.15
CA SER A 273 16.16 -12.97 -16.25
C SER A 273 15.31 -13.77 -17.25
N GLU A 274 14.32 -14.52 -16.75
CA GLU A 274 13.35 -15.21 -17.61
C GLU A 274 12.50 -14.22 -18.42
N LEU A 275 12.09 -13.09 -17.81
CA LEU A 275 11.32 -12.05 -18.48
C LEU A 275 12.14 -11.30 -19.53
N THR A 276 13.41 -10.99 -19.23
CA THR A 276 14.29 -10.19 -20.10
C THR A 276 15.03 -11.02 -21.14
N GLY A 277 15.14 -12.32 -20.95
CA GLY A 277 15.98 -13.22 -21.76
C GLY A 277 17.49 -13.07 -21.51
N HIS A 278 17.89 -12.33 -20.46
CA HIS A 278 19.28 -12.05 -20.10
C HIS A 278 19.54 -12.37 -18.64
N SER A 279 20.72 -12.93 -18.32
CA SER A 279 21.16 -13.14 -16.93
C SER A 279 21.70 -11.84 -16.34
N HIS A 280 21.42 -11.61 -15.04
CA HIS A 280 21.90 -10.48 -14.27
C HIS A 280 22.84 -10.96 -13.17
N ALA A 281 23.97 -10.28 -12.96
CA ALA A 281 24.95 -10.65 -11.96
C ALA A 281 24.55 -10.18 -10.55
N THR A 282 23.72 -9.16 -10.45
CA THR A 282 23.25 -8.57 -9.18
C THR A 282 21.76 -8.24 -9.23
N LEU A 283 21.13 -8.16 -8.06
CA LEU A 283 19.73 -7.70 -7.97
C LEU A 283 19.56 -6.26 -8.48
N ALA A 284 20.56 -5.41 -8.28
CA ALA A 284 20.54 -4.03 -8.78
C ALA A 284 20.51 -3.96 -10.33
N GLU A 285 21.26 -4.85 -11.01
CA GLU A 285 21.19 -4.96 -12.47
C GLU A 285 19.83 -5.48 -12.94
N ALA A 286 19.29 -6.49 -12.26
CA ALA A 286 17.96 -7.01 -12.55
C ALA A 286 16.86 -5.94 -12.33
N ASP A 287 16.94 -5.19 -11.24
CA ASP A 287 16.00 -4.08 -10.98
C ASP A 287 16.10 -2.97 -12.02
N LYS A 288 17.30 -2.63 -12.46
CA LYS A 288 17.51 -1.69 -13.56
C LYS A 288 16.83 -2.17 -14.86
N ALA A 289 17.03 -3.43 -15.23
CA ALA A 289 16.38 -4.01 -16.40
C ALA A 289 14.84 -4.02 -16.26
N MET A 290 14.33 -4.26 -15.06
CA MET A 290 12.89 -4.18 -14.79
C MET A 290 12.36 -2.76 -14.95
N PHE A 291 13.08 -1.71 -14.47
CA PHE A 291 12.70 -0.32 -14.71
C PHE A 291 12.66 0.03 -16.21
N GLU A 292 13.58 -0.51 -17.01
CA GLU A 292 13.59 -0.31 -18.46
C GLU A 292 12.36 -0.94 -19.12
N ILE A 293 11.98 -2.18 -18.73
CA ILE A 293 10.77 -2.83 -19.21
C ILE A 293 9.50 -2.06 -18.82
N ILE A 294 9.41 -1.59 -17.57
CA ILE A 294 8.28 -0.80 -17.09
C ILE A 294 8.14 0.52 -17.87
N ALA A 295 9.27 1.12 -18.21
CA ALA A 295 9.30 2.37 -18.97
C ALA A 295 8.84 2.22 -20.44
N GLU A 296 8.86 1.01 -21.01
CA GLU A 296 8.27 0.74 -22.32
C GLU A 296 6.73 0.87 -22.34
N ASP A 297 6.10 0.82 -21.16
CA ASP A 297 4.64 0.99 -20.95
C ASP A 297 3.77 0.04 -21.81
N ASP A 298 4.25 -1.20 -22.00
CA ASP A 298 3.57 -2.20 -22.82
C ASP A 298 2.57 -3.03 -21.99
N ALA A 299 1.28 -2.76 -22.19
CA ALA A 299 0.18 -3.49 -21.52
C ALA A 299 0.18 -5.00 -21.81
N ALA A 300 0.71 -5.43 -22.96
CA ALA A 300 0.75 -6.85 -23.29
C ALA A 300 1.68 -7.66 -22.36
N ARG A 301 2.60 -6.99 -21.67
CA ARG A 301 3.52 -7.61 -20.70
C ARG A 301 2.96 -7.71 -19.29
N ASP A 302 1.81 -7.11 -18.99
CA ASP A 302 1.23 -7.12 -17.62
C ASP A 302 1.08 -8.55 -17.09
N ALA A 303 0.57 -9.47 -17.92
CA ALA A 303 0.38 -10.85 -17.53
C ALA A 303 1.67 -11.59 -17.11
N LEU A 304 2.83 -11.10 -17.55
CA LEU A 304 4.14 -11.63 -17.17
C LEU A 304 4.71 -10.88 -15.96
N ILE A 305 4.54 -9.55 -15.90
CA ILE A 305 5.14 -8.69 -14.87
C ILE A 305 4.39 -8.82 -13.54
N VAL A 306 3.05 -8.85 -13.57
CA VAL A 306 2.20 -8.88 -12.35
C VAL A 306 2.53 -10.06 -11.43
N PRO A 307 2.65 -11.32 -11.90
CA PRO A 307 3.06 -12.43 -11.04
C PRO A 307 4.46 -12.27 -10.43
N ILE A 308 5.42 -11.76 -11.20
CA ILE A 308 6.80 -11.52 -10.73
C ILE A 308 6.80 -10.49 -9.62
N MET A 309 6.12 -9.34 -9.84
CA MET A 309 6.04 -8.26 -8.88
C MET A 309 5.22 -8.62 -7.63
N HIS A 310 4.24 -9.50 -7.75
CA HIS A 310 3.48 -10.05 -6.62
C HIS A 310 4.36 -10.92 -5.71
N ARG A 311 5.19 -11.79 -6.27
CA ARG A 311 6.04 -12.70 -5.50
C ARG A 311 7.15 -11.99 -4.72
N ARG A 312 7.63 -10.82 -5.15
CA ARG A 312 8.68 -10.08 -4.44
C ARG A 312 8.26 -9.64 -3.03
N PRO A 313 7.17 -8.87 -2.84
CA PRO A 313 6.69 -8.54 -1.51
C PRO A 313 6.18 -9.77 -0.74
N LEU A 314 5.65 -10.80 -1.42
CA LEU A 314 5.25 -12.04 -0.76
C LEU A 314 6.47 -12.73 -0.12
N ARG A 315 7.61 -12.86 -0.83
CA ARG A 315 8.87 -13.38 -0.27
C ARG A 315 9.41 -12.53 0.88
N LEU A 316 9.33 -11.20 0.74
CA LEU A 316 9.75 -10.28 1.81
C LEU A 316 8.94 -10.54 3.08
N GLY A 317 7.63 -10.69 2.98
CA GLY A 317 6.75 -10.99 4.11
C GLY A 317 7.04 -12.34 4.79
N MET A 318 7.64 -13.31 4.08
CA MET A 318 8.03 -14.60 4.67
C MET A 318 9.27 -14.53 5.57
N ILE A 319 10.08 -13.49 5.44
CA ILE A 319 11.35 -13.32 6.19
C ILE A 319 11.31 -12.16 7.18
N LEU A 320 10.25 -11.34 7.16
CA LEU A 320 9.96 -10.32 8.16
C LEU A 320 9.42 -10.96 9.43
#